data_8ff9b800ee517edb1535b7f7f7b5dd4f
#
_entry.id   8ff9b800ee517edb1535b7f7f7b5dd4f
#
_cell.length_a   1.000
_cell.length_b   1.000
_cell.length_c   1.000
_cell.angle_alpha   90.00
_cell.angle_beta   90.00
_cell.angle_gamma   90.00
#
_symmetry.space_group_name_H-M   'P 1'
#
loop_
_entity.id
_entity.type
_entity.pdbx_description
1 polymer ?
#
loop_
_entity_poly.entity_id
_entity_poly.type
_entity_poly.pdbx_seq_one_letter_code
_entity_poly.pdbx_strand_id
1 'polypeptide(L)'
;STSKTPSYTKSVSWQHHPNGDGFFEITNQKVKSIYNKRLVSLPEILNSNGYKTIFLSSTEKTSTLNAMLKTLSFNEVLGMGDFDFYQNDRMSDKQTFIALKEVVERNKNNKFFIGVYPSGTHHGLDSPDLRFKDGSNSYYNKFYNFDHQVGEFIDYLTSTGLINNTLVVITADHSTFPTPQFNKSFSSNSDYFVDAIPLIILGAGIESKKNNAHGKNSLALAPTILNLLNINHYPNFFLGCSLLDEKCQSTFSHISAIGNSFFKTGEKKCSSDDYNVKKLDNSSDIINFYNVSG
;
A
#
# COMPACT_ATOMS: atom_id res chain seq x y z
N SER A 1 20.00 -11.63 -5.85
CA SER A 1 19.59 -11.14 -4.52
C SER A 1 18.14 -10.72 -4.63
N THR A 2 17.27 -11.57 -4.15
CA THR A 2 15.83 -11.32 -4.09
C THR A 2 15.58 -10.17 -3.12
N SER A 3 15.19 -9.02 -3.64
CA SER A 3 14.77 -7.88 -2.84
C SER A 3 13.51 -8.28 -2.06
N LYS A 4 13.67 -8.55 -0.79
CA LYS A 4 12.53 -8.80 0.09
C LYS A 4 11.71 -7.53 0.19
N THR A 5 10.46 -7.57 -0.23
CA THR A 5 9.55 -6.44 -0.12
C THR A 5 9.40 -6.02 1.33
N PRO A 6 9.47 -4.74 1.63
CA PRO A 6 9.32 -4.28 3.00
C PRO A 6 7.95 -4.61 3.57
N SER A 7 7.95 -4.86 4.84
CA SER A 7 6.84 -5.39 5.60
C SER A 7 5.72 -4.42 5.97
N TYR A 8 5.62 -3.23 5.34
CA TYR A 8 4.58 -2.26 5.76
C TYR A 8 3.17 -2.75 5.53
N THR A 9 2.96 -3.40 4.39
CA THR A 9 1.69 -4.05 4.11
C THR A 9 1.45 -5.23 5.03
N LYS A 10 2.51 -5.87 5.51
CA LYS A 10 2.41 -7.00 6.42
C LYS A 10 1.86 -6.62 7.79
N SER A 11 2.16 -5.44 8.29
CA SER A 11 1.81 -5.04 9.64
C SER A 11 0.34 -4.66 9.85
N VAL A 12 -0.39 -4.35 8.79
CA VAL A 12 -1.78 -3.90 8.89
C VAL A 12 -2.77 -5.03 8.66
N SER A 13 -2.37 -6.08 7.94
CA SER A 13 -3.30 -7.12 7.53
C SER A 13 -2.70 -8.53 7.49
N TRP A 14 -1.43 -8.73 7.85
CA TRP A 14 -0.75 -9.98 7.63
C TRP A 14 -0.02 -10.52 8.83
N GLN A 15 0.04 -11.83 8.89
CA GLN A 15 0.92 -12.56 9.75
C GLN A 15 2.25 -12.83 9.07
N HIS A 16 3.32 -12.72 9.82
CA HIS A 16 4.60 -13.20 9.41
C HIS A 16 4.54 -14.72 9.21
N HIS A 17 5.02 -15.21 8.09
CA HIS A 17 5.16 -16.64 7.90
C HIS A 17 6.23 -17.17 8.89
N PRO A 18 5.96 -18.27 9.62
CA PRO A 18 6.88 -18.75 10.66
C PRO A 18 8.29 -19.09 10.17
N ASN A 19 8.48 -19.33 8.90
CA ASN A 19 9.78 -19.69 8.33
C ASN A 19 10.61 -18.50 7.81
N GLY A 20 10.15 -17.26 8.02
CA GLY A 20 10.87 -16.07 7.57
C GLY A 20 10.99 -15.91 6.04
N ASP A 21 10.32 -16.77 5.29
CA ASP A 21 10.30 -16.72 3.84
C ASP A 21 9.63 -15.42 3.38
N GLY A 22 10.28 -14.73 2.47
CA GLY A 22 9.71 -13.56 1.85
C GLY A 22 8.41 -13.92 1.14
N PHE A 23 7.45 -13.02 1.17
CA PHE A 23 6.15 -13.18 0.56
C PHE A 23 6.19 -13.72 -0.90
N PHE A 24 7.16 -13.31 -1.68
CA PHE A 24 7.33 -13.73 -3.08
C PHE A 24 7.82 -15.17 -3.27
N GLU A 25 8.26 -15.81 -2.22
CA GLU A 25 8.72 -17.20 -2.26
C GLU A 25 7.59 -18.20 -2.03
N ILE A 26 6.40 -17.72 -1.66
CA ILE A 26 5.24 -18.56 -1.37
C ILE A 26 4.47 -18.82 -2.67
N THR A 27 4.37 -20.07 -3.07
CA THR A 27 3.53 -20.47 -4.21
C THR A 27 2.04 -20.42 -3.86
N ASN A 28 1.17 -20.28 -4.86
CA ASN A 28 -0.28 -20.33 -4.68
C ASN A 28 -0.75 -21.54 -3.86
N GLN A 29 -0.12 -22.68 -4.04
CA GLN A 29 -0.46 -23.90 -3.31
C GLN A 29 -0.02 -23.83 -1.85
N LYS A 30 1.19 -23.31 -1.58
CA LYS A 30 1.67 -23.10 -0.21
C LYS A 30 0.83 -22.09 0.55
N VAL A 31 0.44 -20.97 -0.08
CA VAL A 31 -0.43 -19.97 0.58
C VAL A 31 -1.71 -20.62 1.06
N LYS A 32 -2.37 -21.43 0.24
CA LYS A 32 -3.62 -22.08 0.62
C LYS A 32 -3.47 -23.09 1.75
N SER A 33 -2.31 -23.77 1.83
CA SER A 33 -2.09 -24.85 2.80
C SER A 33 -1.55 -24.39 4.15
N ILE A 34 -0.85 -23.25 4.20
CA ILE A 34 -0.12 -22.82 5.40
C ILE A 34 -0.62 -21.49 5.98
N TYR A 35 -1.36 -20.70 5.21
CA TYR A 35 -1.90 -19.45 5.74
C TYR A 35 -3.08 -19.75 6.67
N ASN A 36 -2.84 -19.52 7.95
CA ASN A 36 -3.89 -19.56 8.96
C ASN A 36 -4.17 -18.12 9.39
N LYS A 37 -5.31 -17.60 8.98
CA LYS A 37 -5.72 -16.24 9.31
C LYS A 37 -6.04 -16.14 10.79
N ARG A 38 -5.27 -15.36 11.52
CA ARG A 38 -5.42 -15.18 12.98
C ARG A 38 -5.82 -13.75 13.35
N LEU A 39 -5.53 -12.79 12.48
CA LEU A 39 -5.84 -11.38 12.70
C LEU A 39 -6.96 -10.95 11.78
N VAL A 40 -7.83 -10.10 12.28
CA VAL A 40 -8.89 -9.48 11.49
C VAL A 40 -8.26 -8.47 10.53
N SER A 41 -8.56 -8.61 9.25
CA SER A 41 -8.05 -7.73 8.20
C SER A 41 -8.98 -6.54 7.96
N LEU A 42 -8.44 -5.45 7.37
CA LEU A 42 -9.27 -4.32 6.95
C LEU A 42 -10.43 -4.74 6.01
N PRO A 43 -10.22 -5.55 4.96
CA PRO A 43 -11.33 -6.03 4.13
C PRO A 43 -12.42 -6.77 4.92
N GLU A 44 -12.04 -7.55 5.91
CA GLU A 44 -13.02 -8.28 6.74
C GLU A 44 -13.90 -7.34 7.58
N ILE A 45 -13.28 -6.31 8.19
CA ILE A 45 -14.03 -5.29 8.93
C ILE A 45 -14.98 -4.55 7.99
N LEU A 46 -14.51 -4.19 6.79
CA LEU A 46 -15.31 -3.49 5.79
C LEU A 46 -16.46 -4.37 5.27
N ASN A 47 -16.22 -5.65 5.02
CA ASN A 47 -17.27 -6.61 4.64
C ASN A 47 -18.36 -6.68 5.71
N SER A 48 -17.99 -6.73 6.99
CA SER A 48 -18.93 -6.76 8.13
C SER A 48 -19.74 -5.44 8.25
N ASN A 49 -19.29 -4.36 7.61
CA ASN A 49 -19.97 -3.07 7.54
C ASN A 49 -20.67 -2.84 6.19
N GLY A 50 -20.89 -3.89 5.42
CA GLY A 50 -21.66 -3.87 4.18
C GLY A 50 -20.92 -3.33 2.96
N TYR A 51 -19.59 -3.26 3.01
CA TYR A 51 -18.78 -2.92 1.85
C TYR A 51 -18.49 -4.19 1.03
N LYS A 52 -18.61 -4.10 -0.28
CA LYS A 52 -18.01 -5.07 -1.17
C LYS A 52 -16.52 -4.75 -1.31
N THR A 53 -15.66 -5.66 -0.93
CA THR A 53 -14.21 -5.45 -0.93
C THR A 53 -13.54 -6.12 -2.12
N ILE A 54 -12.78 -5.33 -2.88
CA ILE A 54 -12.13 -5.75 -4.12
C ILE A 54 -10.67 -5.36 -4.04
N PHE A 55 -9.78 -6.21 -4.52
CA PHE A 55 -8.40 -5.84 -4.77
C PHE A 55 -8.09 -5.98 -6.25
N LEU A 56 -7.53 -4.94 -6.83
CA LEU A 56 -7.07 -4.89 -8.22
C LEU A 56 -5.55 -4.76 -8.24
N SER A 57 -4.88 -5.79 -8.72
CA SER A 57 -3.43 -5.74 -8.96
C SER A 57 -3.12 -5.65 -10.44
N SER A 58 -1.99 -5.03 -10.77
CA SER A 58 -1.50 -5.00 -12.16
C SER A 58 -0.91 -6.34 -12.62
N THR A 59 -0.66 -7.28 -11.70
CA THR A 59 -0.02 -8.57 -11.98
C THR A 59 -1.01 -9.60 -12.49
N GLU A 60 -0.49 -10.73 -12.99
CA GLU A 60 -1.30 -11.88 -13.38
C GLU A 60 -2.29 -12.31 -12.28
N LYS A 61 -3.52 -12.64 -12.66
CA LYS A 61 -4.56 -13.11 -11.72
C LYS A 61 -4.16 -14.36 -10.93
N THR A 62 -3.24 -15.13 -11.48
CA THR A 62 -2.69 -16.35 -10.87
C THR A 62 -1.42 -16.10 -10.06
N SER A 63 -0.99 -14.84 -9.94
CA SER A 63 0.23 -14.49 -9.20
C SER A 63 0.16 -14.90 -7.72
N THR A 64 1.33 -15.08 -7.12
CA THR A 64 1.47 -15.36 -5.68
C THR A 64 0.89 -14.23 -4.83
N LEU A 65 1.02 -12.97 -5.30
CA LEU A 65 0.40 -11.81 -4.67
C LEU A 65 -1.12 -11.99 -4.59
N ASN A 66 -1.76 -12.29 -5.70
CA ASN A 66 -3.20 -12.44 -5.76
C ASN A 66 -3.70 -13.64 -4.94
N ALA A 67 -2.93 -14.74 -4.93
CA ALA A 67 -3.25 -15.89 -4.08
C ALA A 67 -3.28 -15.52 -2.60
N MET A 68 -2.32 -14.72 -2.15
CA MET A 68 -2.27 -14.28 -0.78
C MET A 68 -3.38 -13.26 -0.46
N LEU A 69 -3.65 -12.31 -1.34
CA LEU A 69 -4.72 -11.33 -1.14
C LEU A 69 -6.09 -12.00 -0.98
N LYS A 70 -6.32 -13.13 -1.66
CA LYS A 70 -7.53 -13.96 -1.46
C LYS A 70 -7.67 -14.49 -0.03
N THR A 71 -6.57 -14.64 0.70
CA THR A 71 -6.60 -15.08 2.10
C THR A 71 -6.97 -13.95 3.06
N LEU A 72 -6.99 -12.69 2.63
CA LEU A 72 -7.28 -11.52 3.45
C LEU A 72 -8.76 -11.13 3.48
N SER A 73 -9.64 -12.01 3.01
CA SER A 73 -11.11 -11.80 2.99
C SER A 73 -11.60 -10.69 2.05
N PHE A 74 -10.85 -10.38 1.00
CA PHE A 74 -11.44 -9.64 -0.12
C PHE A 74 -12.53 -10.48 -0.79
N ASN A 75 -13.65 -9.89 -1.16
CA ASN A 75 -14.70 -10.58 -1.93
C ASN A 75 -14.21 -10.92 -3.33
N GLU A 76 -13.42 -10.03 -3.94
CA GLU A 76 -12.83 -10.25 -5.26
C GLU A 76 -11.35 -9.85 -5.24
N VAL A 77 -10.52 -10.63 -5.90
CA VAL A 77 -9.12 -10.28 -6.18
C VAL A 77 -8.90 -10.42 -7.67
N LEU A 78 -8.72 -9.30 -8.34
CA LEU A 78 -8.61 -9.15 -9.78
C LEU A 78 -7.17 -8.87 -10.18
N GLY A 79 -6.82 -9.29 -11.38
CA GLY A 79 -5.51 -9.07 -11.97
C GLY A 79 -5.55 -9.13 -13.49
N MET A 80 -4.40 -9.01 -14.12
CA MET A 80 -4.28 -9.25 -15.56
C MET A 80 -4.84 -10.64 -15.88
N GLY A 81 -5.61 -10.76 -16.95
CA GLY A 81 -6.34 -11.97 -17.33
C GLY A 81 -7.80 -12.00 -16.84
N ASP A 82 -8.22 -11.04 -15.99
CA ASP A 82 -9.63 -10.73 -15.73
C ASP A 82 -10.16 -9.59 -16.62
N PHE A 83 -9.27 -9.00 -17.41
CA PHE A 83 -9.54 -7.94 -18.37
C PHE A 83 -8.89 -8.30 -19.72
N ASP A 84 -9.38 -7.70 -20.81
CA ASP A 84 -8.88 -7.94 -22.18
C ASP A 84 -7.56 -7.19 -22.48
N PHE A 85 -6.64 -7.19 -21.53
CA PHE A 85 -5.32 -6.59 -21.67
C PHE A 85 -4.26 -7.69 -21.76
N TYR A 86 -3.61 -7.78 -22.91
CA TYR A 86 -2.55 -8.75 -23.17
C TYR A 86 -1.28 -8.02 -23.57
N GLN A 87 -0.51 -7.61 -22.61
CA GLN A 87 0.85 -7.13 -22.87
C GLN A 87 1.75 -7.49 -21.69
N ASN A 88 2.72 -8.34 -21.95
CA ASN A 88 3.75 -8.73 -20.99
C ASN A 88 3.22 -9.49 -19.76
N ASP A 89 3.95 -9.41 -18.66
CA ASP A 89 3.69 -10.10 -17.39
C ASP A 89 2.79 -9.31 -16.44
N ARG A 90 2.36 -8.10 -16.84
CA ARG A 90 1.54 -7.19 -16.02
C ARG A 90 0.81 -6.13 -16.86
N MET A 91 -0.25 -5.57 -16.29
CA MET A 91 -0.88 -4.38 -16.83
C MET A 91 0.02 -3.15 -16.63
N SER A 92 0.06 -2.25 -17.62
CA SER A 92 0.64 -0.92 -17.42
C SER A 92 -0.22 -0.10 -16.44
N ASP A 93 0.30 1.03 -15.95
CA ASP A 93 -0.51 1.92 -15.10
C ASP A 93 -1.76 2.39 -15.83
N LYS A 94 -1.65 2.77 -17.11
CA LYS A 94 -2.82 3.14 -17.93
C LYS A 94 -3.86 2.02 -17.98
N GLN A 95 -3.45 0.79 -18.26
CA GLN A 95 -4.35 -0.36 -18.27
C GLN A 95 -4.97 -0.64 -16.90
N THR A 96 -4.17 -0.52 -15.83
CA THR A 96 -4.64 -0.68 -14.46
C THR A 96 -5.72 0.36 -14.10
N PHE A 97 -5.55 1.61 -14.50
CA PHE A 97 -6.55 2.65 -14.25
C PHE A 97 -7.79 2.53 -15.15
N ILE A 98 -7.67 1.99 -16.37
CA ILE A 98 -8.83 1.62 -17.18
C ILE A 98 -9.63 0.51 -16.49
N ALA A 99 -8.95 -0.55 -16.04
CA ALA A 99 -9.57 -1.62 -15.26
C ALA A 99 -10.21 -1.10 -13.97
N LEU A 100 -9.56 -0.16 -13.27
CA LEU A 100 -10.12 0.48 -12.08
C LEU A 100 -11.42 1.22 -12.37
N LYS A 101 -11.49 2.00 -13.45
CA LYS A 101 -12.72 2.68 -13.87
C LYS A 101 -13.85 1.66 -14.13
N GLU A 102 -13.55 0.56 -14.79
CA GLU A 102 -14.52 -0.53 -15.03
C GLU A 102 -15.01 -1.16 -13.71
N VAL A 103 -14.10 -1.43 -12.77
CA VAL A 103 -14.46 -1.99 -11.46
C VAL A 103 -15.33 -1.03 -10.66
N VAL A 104 -15.04 0.28 -10.70
CA VAL A 104 -15.85 1.32 -10.06
C VAL A 104 -17.24 1.35 -10.68
N GLU A 105 -17.35 1.39 -12.02
CA GLU A 105 -18.64 1.40 -12.73
C GLU A 105 -19.53 0.21 -12.36
N ARG A 106 -18.95 -0.99 -12.24
CA ARG A 106 -19.69 -2.20 -11.83
C ARG A 106 -20.22 -2.13 -10.40
N ASN A 107 -19.61 -1.31 -9.54
CA ASN A 107 -19.90 -1.29 -8.11
C ASN A 107 -20.47 0.03 -7.59
N LYS A 108 -20.60 1.07 -8.42
CA LYS A 108 -20.97 2.44 -8.01
C LYS A 108 -22.30 2.58 -7.26
N ASN A 109 -23.20 1.61 -7.41
CA ASN A 109 -24.50 1.61 -6.71
C ASN A 109 -24.46 0.91 -5.34
N ASN A 110 -23.29 0.40 -4.92
CA ASN A 110 -23.10 -0.29 -3.65
C ASN A 110 -22.03 0.43 -2.83
N LYS A 111 -21.96 0.13 -1.53
CA LYS A 111 -20.76 0.46 -0.76
C LYS A 111 -19.63 -0.43 -1.25
N PHE A 112 -18.53 0.16 -1.67
CA PHE A 112 -17.36 -0.59 -2.12
C PHE A 112 -16.07 -0.08 -1.47
N PHE A 113 -15.11 -0.99 -1.37
CA PHE A 113 -13.72 -0.69 -1.08
C PHE A 113 -12.85 -1.37 -2.14
N ILE A 114 -12.03 -0.59 -2.82
CA ILE A 114 -11.12 -1.10 -3.84
C ILE A 114 -9.70 -0.78 -3.42
N GLY A 115 -8.91 -1.80 -3.08
CA GLY A 115 -7.46 -1.68 -3.00
C GLY A 115 -6.85 -1.82 -4.39
N VAL A 116 -6.00 -0.88 -4.78
CA VAL A 116 -5.38 -0.89 -6.12
C VAL A 116 -3.87 -0.94 -5.97
N TYR A 117 -3.23 -1.83 -6.71
CA TYR A 117 -1.78 -1.97 -6.73
C TYR A 117 -1.23 -1.85 -8.15
N PRO A 118 -1.02 -0.62 -8.64
CA PRO A 118 -0.28 -0.39 -9.87
C PRO A 118 1.21 -0.68 -9.64
N SER A 119 1.91 -1.17 -10.64
CA SER A 119 3.32 -1.54 -10.52
C SER A 119 4.25 -0.71 -11.40
N GLY A 120 3.74 0.29 -12.10
CA GLY A 120 4.54 1.06 -13.06
C GLY A 120 5.67 1.85 -12.42
N THR A 121 5.54 2.25 -11.16
CA THR A 121 6.61 2.94 -10.41
C THR A 121 7.67 1.99 -9.83
N HIS A 122 7.50 0.68 -9.98
CA HIS A 122 8.42 -0.32 -9.44
C HIS A 122 9.86 -0.11 -9.97
N HIS A 123 10.83 -0.43 -9.10
CA HIS A 123 12.24 -0.40 -9.45
C HIS A 123 12.54 -1.25 -10.70
N GLY A 124 13.42 -0.73 -11.58
CA GLY A 124 13.83 -1.43 -12.80
C GLY A 124 12.85 -1.34 -13.97
N LEU A 125 11.69 -0.69 -13.79
CA LEU A 125 10.73 -0.46 -14.87
C LEU A 125 10.88 0.92 -15.49
N ASP A 126 10.37 1.06 -16.71
CA ASP A 126 10.13 2.34 -17.40
C ASP A 126 8.65 2.40 -17.82
N SER A 127 8.15 3.59 -18.06
CA SER A 127 6.77 3.75 -18.53
C SER A 127 6.65 3.32 -20.00
N PRO A 128 5.72 2.42 -20.33
CA PRO A 128 5.39 2.10 -21.71
C PRO A 128 4.41 3.13 -22.34
N ASP A 129 3.74 3.93 -21.54
CA ASP A 129 2.68 4.82 -21.98
C ASP A 129 3.17 6.25 -22.21
N LEU A 130 3.28 7.05 -21.14
CA LEU A 130 3.73 8.44 -21.22
C LEU A 130 5.16 8.60 -20.71
N ARG A 131 5.89 9.51 -21.32
CA ARG A 131 7.27 9.81 -20.98
C ARG A 131 7.46 11.29 -20.69
N PHE A 132 8.31 11.57 -19.72
CA PHE A 132 8.63 12.95 -19.33
C PHE A 132 9.68 13.55 -20.28
N LYS A 133 9.39 14.73 -20.85
CA LYS A 133 10.26 15.45 -21.78
C LYS A 133 10.77 14.55 -22.92
N ASP A 134 12.10 14.35 -23.00
CA ASP A 134 12.77 13.54 -24.02
C ASP A 134 12.67 12.02 -23.79
N GLY A 135 12.11 11.62 -22.65
CA GLY A 135 11.94 10.22 -22.30
C GLY A 135 13.20 9.50 -21.87
N SER A 136 14.29 10.18 -21.69
CA SER A 136 15.60 9.57 -21.39
C SER A 136 15.73 9.02 -19.97
N ASN A 137 14.91 9.52 -19.02
CA ASN A 137 14.98 9.13 -17.61
C ASN A 137 13.78 8.30 -17.19
N SER A 138 13.98 7.00 -16.98
CA SER A 138 12.94 6.05 -16.60
C SER A 138 12.23 6.39 -15.26
N TYR A 139 12.94 7.00 -14.30
CA TYR A 139 12.31 7.43 -13.05
C TYR A 139 11.34 8.60 -13.28
N TYR A 140 11.73 9.59 -14.08
CA TYR A 140 10.83 10.69 -14.42
C TYR A 140 9.65 10.19 -15.26
N ASN A 141 9.89 9.30 -16.22
CA ASN A 141 8.83 8.74 -17.07
C ASN A 141 7.76 8.05 -16.24
N LYS A 142 8.14 7.13 -15.37
CA LYS A 142 7.18 6.33 -14.60
C LYS A 142 6.40 7.14 -13.58
N PHE A 143 7.03 8.10 -12.89
CA PHE A 143 6.31 8.97 -11.96
C PHE A 143 5.39 9.96 -12.70
N TYR A 144 5.84 10.52 -13.82
CA TYR A 144 5.03 11.39 -14.66
C TYR A 144 3.80 10.66 -15.21
N ASN A 145 4.00 9.44 -15.73
CA ASN A 145 2.89 8.63 -16.21
C ASN A 145 1.91 8.27 -15.08
N PHE A 146 2.40 7.85 -13.93
CA PHE A 146 1.56 7.50 -12.79
C PHE A 146 0.72 8.70 -12.33
N ASP A 147 1.34 9.87 -12.16
CA ASP A 147 0.66 11.11 -11.78
C ASP A 147 -0.44 11.47 -12.78
N HIS A 148 -0.15 11.36 -14.08
CA HIS A 148 -1.13 11.57 -15.14
C HIS A 148 -2.33 10.60 -15.04
N GLN A 149 -2.08 9.30 -14.83
CA GLN A 149 -3.16 8.32 -14.71
C GLN A 149 -4.01 8.55 -13.45
N VAL A 150 -3.40 8.98 -12.35
CA VAL A 150 -4.13 9.40 -11.15
C VAL A 150 -5.00 10.61 -11.45
N GLY A 151 -4.46 11.63 -12.14
CA GLY A 151 -5.21 12.81 -12.57
C GLY A 151 -6.44 12.45 -13.38
N GLU A 152 -6.27 11.66 -14.44
CA GLU A 152 -7.34 11.15 -15.29
C GLU A 152 -8.44 10.37 -14.52
N PHE A 153 -8.04 9.67 -13.46
CA PHE A 153 -8.99 8.96 -12.61
C PHE A 153 -9.77 9.92 -11.70
N ILE A 154 -9.11 10.92 -11.13
CA ILE A 154 -9.78 11.95 -10.33
C ILE A 154 -10.74 12.78 -11.18
N ASP A 155 -10.36 13.12 -12.40
CA ASP A 155 -11.22 13.81 -13.36
C ASP A 155 -12.46 12.97 -13.72
N TYR A 156 -12.29 11.65 -13.89
CA TYR A 156 -13.41 10.74 -14.10
C TYR A 156 -14.35 10.73 -12.89
N LEU A 157 -13.84 10.57 -11.65
CA LEU A 157 -14.67 10.59 -10.45
C LEU A 157 -15.41 11.94 -10.28
N THR A 158 -14.75 13.04 -10.66
CA THR A 158 -15.30 14.39 -10.56
C THR A 158 -16.40 14.61 -11.58
N SER A 159 -16.14 14.29 -12.85
CA SER A 159 -17.10 14.48 -13.94
C SER A 159 -18.35 13.60 -13.81
N THR A 160 -18.22 12.44 -13.18
CA THR A 160 -19.35 11.54 -12.88
C THR A 160 -20.07 11.85 -11.56
N GLY A 161 -19.54 12.79 -10.76
CA GLY A 161 -20.04 13.12 -9.42
C GLY A 161 -19.71 12.07 -8.34
N LEU A 162 -19.03 10.99 -8.68
CA LEU A 162 -18.67 9.94 -7.72
C LEU A 162 -17.71 10.43 -6.63
N ILE A 163 -16.91 11.46 -6.90
CA ILE A 163 -15.98 12.06 -5.93
C ILE A 163 -16.68 12.54 -4.67
N ASN A 164 -17.96 12.91 -4.74
CA ASN A 164 -18.71 13.48 -3.62
C ASN A 164 -18.98 12.47 -2.50
N ASN A 165 -19.00 11.17 -2.82
CA ASN A 165 -19.25 10.10 -1.87
C ASN A 165 -18.16 8.99 -1.90
N THR A 166 -17.05 9.25 -2.55
CA THR A 166 -15.91 8.33 -2.66
C THR A 166 -14.70 8.94 -1.97
N LEU A 167 -14.19 8.23 -0.96
CA LEU A 167 -12.92 8.54 -0.34
C LEU A 167 -11.79 7.92 -1.17
N VAL A 168 -10.89 8.75 -1.67
CA VAL A 168 -9.69 8.30 -2.38
C VAL A 168 -8.48 8.46 -1.48
N VAL A 169 -7.73 7.38 -1.29
CA VAL A 169 -6.51 7.35 -0.50
C VAL A 169 -5.35 6.94 -1.40
N ILE A 170 -4.37 7.81 -1.54
CA ILE A 170 -3.16 7.58 -2.35
C ILE A 170 -1.98 7.50 -1.41
N THR A 171 -1.27 6.38 -1.46
CA THR A 171 -0.06 6.16 -0.67
C THR A 171 0.89 5.22 -1.42
N ALA A 172 2.03 4.91 -0.82
CA ALA A 172 2.94 3.90 -1.32
C ALA A 172 3.07 2.76 -0.30
N ASP A 173 3.46 1.58 -0.77
CA ASP A 173 3.79 0.43 0.08
C ASP A 173 5.13 0.65 0.79
N HIS A 174 6.05 1.34 0.15
CA HIS A 174 7.36 1.72 0.69
C HIS A 174 8.00 2.86 -0.13
N SER A 175 9.09 3.42 0.37
CA SER A 175 9.91 4.39 -0.35
C SER A 175 10.66 3.73 -1.52
N THR A 176 11.16 4.53 -2.45
CA THR A 176 11.94 4.04 -3.59
C THR A 176 13.31 3.54 -3.14
N PHE A 177 13.80 2.48 -3.78
CA PHE A 177 15.16 1.98 -3.54
C PHE A 177 16.21 3.04 -3.94
N PRO A 178 17.20 3.31 -3.08
CA PRO A 178 18.25 4.31 -3.32
C PRO A 178 19.30 3.79 -4.32
N THR A 179 18.88 3.58 -5.56
CA THR A 179 19.81 3.20 -6.62
C THR A 179 20.63 4.40 -7.08
N PRO A 180 21.83 4.20 -7.67
CA PRO A 180 22.62 5.31 -8.21
C PRO A 180 21.84 6.18 -9.19
N GLN A 181 20.98 5.59 -10.03
CA GLN A 181 20.14 6.33 -10.96
C GLN A 181 19.07 7.15 -10.24
N PHE A 182 18.42 6.60 -9.20
CA PHE A 182 17.45 7.32 -8.39
C PHE A 182 18.13 8.52 -7.71
N ASN A 183 19.23 8.25 -7.01
CA ASN A 183 19.98 9.29 -6.30
C ASN A 183 20.42 10.42 -7.24
N LYS A 184 20.90 10.09 -8.43
CA LYS A 184 21.24 11.08 -9.47
C LYS A 184 20.02 11.86 -9.95
N SER A 185 18.88 11.19 -10.17
CA SER A 185 17.66 11.81 -10.69
C SER A 185 17.03 12.80 -9.71
N PHE A 186 17.08 12.50 -8.42
CA PHE A 186 16.40 13.28 -7.38
C PHE A 186 17.38 13.99 -6.42
N SER A 187 18.67 14.00 -6.73
CA SER A 187 19.71 14.57 -5.87
C SER A 187 19.66 14.05 -4.43
N SER A 188 19.36 12.76 -4.29
CA SER A 188 19.27 12.06 -3.01
C SER A 188 20.62 11.45 -2.64
N ASN A 189 20.93 11.46 -1.36
CA ASN A 189 22.10 10.78 -0.79
C ASN A 189 21.68 9.67 0.19
N SER A 190 20.43 9.20 0.10
CA SER A 190 19.95 8.18 1.00
C SER A 190 20.59 6.82 0.71
N ASP A 191 21.10 6.18 1.75
CA ASP A 191 21.62 4.80 1.71
C ASP A 191 20.56 3.77 2.11
N TYR A 192 19.40 4.24 2.58
CA TYR A 192 18.31 3.42 3.06
C TYR A 192 17.04 3.68 2.27
N PHE A 193 16.20 2.66 2.13
CA PHE A 193 14.87 2.84 1.55
C PHE A 193 13.75 2.90 2.62
N VAL A 194 14.10 3.29 3.82
CA VAL A 194 13.15 3.67 4.87
C VAL A 194 13.07 5.17 4.87
N ASP A 195 12.10 5.71 4.18
CA ASP A 195 11.91 7.15 4.00
C ASP A 195 10.43 7.48 4.04
N ALA A 196 10.11 8.76 4.02
CA ALA A 196 8.73 9.23 3.97
C ALA A 196 8.02 8.76 2.69
N ILE A 197 6.82 8.24 2.86
CA ILE A 197 5.91 7.92 1.76
C ILE A 197 4.77 8.92 1.74
N PRO A 198 4.21 9.24 0.56
CA PRO A 198 3.06 10.14 0.49
C PRO A 198 1.83 9.52 1.14
N LEU A 199 0.99 10.35 1.74
CA LEU A 199 -0.38 10.00 2.08
C LEU A 199 -1.28 11.18 1.69
N ILE A 200 -2.07 10.98 0.66
CA ILE A 200 -3.02 11.97 0.15
C ILE A 200 -4.43 11.38 0.33
N ILE A 201 -5.32 12.15 0.92
CA ILE A 201 -6.71 11.74 1.14
C ILE A 201 -7.59 12.84 0.55
N LEU A 202 -8.51 12.46 -0.32
CA LEU A 202 -9.39 13.41 -1.00
C LEU A 202 -10.77 12.78 -1.29
N GLY A 203 -11.73 13.61 -1.68
CA GLY A 203 -13.08 13.19 -1.99
C GLY A 203 -14.00 13.14 -0.74
N ALA A 204 -15.23 12.71 -0.92
CA ALA A 204 -16.23 12.55 0.14
C ALA A 204 -16.39 13.80 1.06
N GLY A 205 -16.21 15.01 0.52
CA GLY A 205 -16.33 16.26 1.29
C GLY A 205 -15.16 16.54 2.24
N ILE A 206 -14.03 15.85 2.10
CA ILE A 206 -12.84 16.12 2.92
C ILE A 206 -12.29 17.52 2.64
N GLU A 207 -12.15 18.33 3.68
CA GLU A 207 -11.55 19.65 3.59
C GLU A 207 -10.03 19.55 3.33
N SER A 208 -9.54 20.45 2.47
CA SER A 208 -8.11 20.55 2.17
C SER A 208 -7.34 21.07 3.38
N LYS A 209 -6.51 20.22 3.96
CA LYS A 209 -5.59 20.61 5.04
C LYS A 209 -4.31 19.79 5.00
N LYS A 210 -3.23 20.36 5.48
CA LYS A 210 -1.97 19.67 5.68
C LYS A 210 -1.87 19.19 7.12
N ASN A 211 -1.81 17.87 7.30
CA ASN A 211 -1.61 17.27 8.62
C ASN A 211 -0.13 16.92 8.83
N ASN A 212 0.34 17.11 10.05
CA ASN A 212 1.66 16.65 10.44
C ASN A 212 1.58 15.17 10.83
N ALA A 213 2.13 14.29 9.98
CA ALA A 213 2.22 12.86 10.24
C ALA A 213 3.65 12.44 10.67
N HIS A 214 4.44 13.38 11.18
CA HIS A 214 5.80 13.09 11.63
C HIS A 214 5.85 11.94 12.64
N GLY A 215 6.77 11.00 12.43
CA GLY A 215 6.94 9.82 13.29
C GLY A 215 5.84 8.77 13.17
N LYS A 216 4.87 8.95 12.29
CA LYS A 216 3.86 7.93 11.97
C LYS A 216 4.36 7.04 10.82
N ASN A 217 3.75 5.89 10.68
CA ASN A 217 4.05 4.93 9.62
C ASN A 217 2.78 4.26 9.08
N SER A 218 2.94 3.34 8.15
CA SER A 218 1.84 2.64 7.47
C SER A 218 0.92 1.83 8.39
N LEU A 219 1.32 1.55 9.65
CA LEU A 219 0.44 0.93 10.64
C LEU A 219 -0.79 1.79 10.95
N ALA A 220 -0.69 3.10 10.72
CA ALA A 220 -1.80 4.02 10.93
C ALA A 220 -2.83 4.00 9.78
N LEU A 221 -2.53 3.38 8.62
CA LEU A 221 -3.37 3.49 7.42
C LEU A 221 -4.77 2.89 7.64
N ALA A 222 -4.86 1.63 8.06
CA ALA A 222 -6.15 0.97 8.26
C ALA A 222 -6.99 1.63 9.36
N PRO A 223 -6.46 1.96 10.56
CA PRO A 223 -7.21 2.73 11.56
C PRO A 223 -7.68 4.10 11.04
N THR A 224 -6.88 4.78 10.22
CA THR A 224 -7.25 6.08 9.64
C THR A 224 -8.42 5.93 8.66
N ILE A 225 -8.37 4.94 7.77
CA ILE A 225 -9.47 4.66 6.84
C ILE A 225 -10.76 4.35 7.60
N LEU A 226 -10.71 3.47 8.60
CA LEU A 226 -11.88 3.11 9.40
C LEU A 226 -12.46 4.33 10.15
N ASN A 227 -11.60 5.19 10.69
CA ASN A 227 -12.03 6.42 11.35
C ASN A 227 -12.71 7.39 10.37
N LEU A 228 -12.16 7.58 9.17
CA LEU A 228 -12.75 8.40 8.11
C LEU A 228 -14.09 7.86 7.63
N LEU A 229 -14.29 6.55 7.65
CA LEU A 229 -15.55 5.89 7.32
C LEU A 229 -16.52 5.83 8.51
N ASN A 230 -16.16 6.42 9.65
CA ASN A 230 -16.92 6.41 10.90
C ASN A 230 -17.24 4.97 11.40
N ILE A 231 -16.31 4.05 11.18
CA ILE A 231 -16.38 2.68 11.67
C ILE A 231 -15.56 2.60 12.95
N ASN A 232 -16.24 2.61 14.12
CA ASN A 232 -15.58 2.74 15.41
C ASN A 232 -15.63 1.47 16.26
N HIS A 233 -16.48 0.49 15.91
CA HIS A 233 -16.66 -0.74 16.67
C HIS A 233 -16.30 -1.95 15.81
N TYR A 234 -15.10 -2.48 16.01
CA TYR A 234 -14.61 -3.68 15.34
C TYR A 234 -13.58 -4.40 16.21
N PRO A 235 -13.43 -5.73 16.06
CA PRO A 235 -12.28 -6.44 16.63
C PRO A 235 -11.00 -5.83 16.11
N ASN A 236 -10.07 -5.51 17.01
CA ASN A 236 -8.90 -4.73 16.64
C ASN A 236 -7.62 -5.40 17.15
N PHE A 237 -6.71 -5.64 16.22
CA PHE A 237 -5.33 -6.11 16.47
C PHE A 237 -4.32 -5.17 15.81
N PHE A 238 -4.73 -3.94 15.43
CA PHE A 238 -3.85 -2.98 14.81
C PHE A 238 -2.85 -2.42 15.83
N LEU A 239 -1.58 -2.44 15.48
CA LEU A 239 -0.49 -1.86 16.29
C LEU A 239 -0.45 -0.35 16.19
N GLY A 240 -1.00 0.22 15.11
CA GLY A 240 -1.12 1.65 14.91
C GLY A 240 -2.47 2.19 15.35
N CYS A 241 -2.60 3.50 15.35
CA CYS A 241 -3.86 4.18 15.53
C CYS A 241 -4.08 5.23 14.45
N SER A 242 -5.33 5.72 14.31
CA SER A 242 -5.67 6.73 13.31
C SER A 242 -4.80 7.97 13.43
N LEU A 243 -4.37 8.51 12.29
CA LEU A 243 -3.69 9.81 12.20
C LEU A 243 -4.58 10.98 12.65
N LEU A 244 -5.90 10.76 12.70
CA LEU A 244 -6.88 11.75 13.11
C LEU A 244 -7.16 11.71 14.63
N ASP A 245 -6.63 10.74 15.34
CA ASP A 245 -6.75 10.63 16.79
C ASP A 245 -5.55 11.30 17.46
N GLU A 246 -5.75 12.49 17.97
CA GLU A 246 -4.73 13.27 18.69
C GLU A 246 -4.23 12.57 19.96
N LYS A 247 -5.04 11.69 20.54
CA LYS A 247 -4.69 10.93 21.75
C LYS A 247 -3.90 9.66 21.45
N CYS A 248 -3.74 9.34 20.16
CA CYS A 248 -3.03 8.14 19.74
C CYS A 248 -1.54 8.20 20.12
N GLN A 249 -1.14 7.39 21.07
CA GLN A 249 0.24 7.22 21.54
C GLN A 249 0.74 5.81 21.21
N SER A 250 0.62 5.39 19.95
CA SER A 250 1.15 4.07 19.56
C SER A 250 2.65 4.02 19.75
N THR A 251 3.12 3.03 20.50
CA THR A 251 4.56 2.75 20.71
C THR A 251 5.27 2.37 19.40
N PHE A 252 4.51 1.97 18.39
CA PHE A 252 4.99 1.58 17.06
C PHE A 252 4.99 2.71 16.04
N SER A 253 4.56 3.92 16.40
CA SER A 253 4.46 5.05 15.46
C SER A 253 5.77 5.39 14.77
N HIS A 254 6.90 5.17 15.45
CA HIS A 254 8.24 5.50 14.96
C HIS A 254 9.04 4.27 14.55
N ILE A 255 8.40 3.15 14.32
CA ILE A 255 9.06 1.90 13.95
C ILE A 255 8.72 1.54 12.51
N SER A 256 9.74 1.17 11.76
CA SER A 256 9.62 0.63 10.41
C SER A 256 10.30 -0.73 10.35
N ALA A 257 9.88 -1.58 9.43
CA ALA A 257 10.44 -2.91 9.27
C ALA A 257 10.82 -3.19 7.82
N ILE A 258 11.96 -3.84 7.62
CA ILE A 258 12.46 -4.32 6.32
C ILE A 258 12.89 -5.77 6.50
N GLY A 259 12.16 -6.68 5.90
CA GLY A 259 12.39 -8.11 6.13
C GLY A 259 12.32 -8.44 7.63
N ASN A 260 13.38 -8.98 8.19
CA ASN A 260 13.50 -9.29 9.61
C ASN A 260 14.20 -8.19 10.42
N SER A 261 14.45 -7.04 9.82
CA SER A 261 15.10 -5.91 10.50
C SER A 261 14.08 -4.84 10.84
N PHE A 262 14.17 -4.34 12.06
CA PHE A 262 13.31 -3.27 12.56
C PHE A 262 14.15 -2.01 12.81
N PHE A 263 13.58 -0.86 12.51
CA PHE A 263 14.23 0.43 12.63
C PHE A 263 13.34 1.36 13.45
N LYS A 264 13.94 2.05 14.40
CA LYS A 264 13.28 3.13 15.13
C LYS A 264 13.73 4.46 14.55
N THR A 265 12.77 5.28 14.11
CA THR A 265 13.05 6.66 13.71
C THR A 265 13.11 7.55 14.93
N GLY A 266 14.07 8.48 14.97
CA GLY A 266 14.20 9.44 16.07
C GLY A 266 13.07 10.48 16.06
N GLU A 267 12.87 11.14 17.20
CA GLU A 267 11.81 12.14 17.41
C GLU A 267 12.06 13.48 16.70
N LYS A 268 13.23 13.69 16.10
CA LYS A 268 13.63 14.96 15.49
C LYS A 268 13.33 14.97 13.99
N LYS A 269 12.67 16.06 13.58
CA LYS A 269 12.32 16.54 12.23
C LYS A 269 12.70 15.62 11.08
N CYS A 270 11.68 15.15 10.36
CA CYS A 270 11.83 14.58 9.04
C CYS A 270 12.27 15.65 8.03
N SER A 271 13.55 15.91 7.95
CA SER A 271 14.18 16.22 6.67
C SER A 271 14.75 14.90 6.15
N SER A 272 14.86 14.75 4.86
CA SER A 272 15.47 13.58 4.22
C SER A 272 16.90 13.27 4.73
N ASP A 273 17.51 14.21 5.42
CA ASP A 273 18.88 14.17 5.90
C ASP A 273 19.02 13.85 7.40
N ASP A 274 17.89 13.76 8.14
CA ASP A 274 17.89 13.67 9.62
C ASP A 274 17.34 12.35 10.18
N TYR A 275 17.21 11.32 9.36
CA TYR A 275 16.82 10.00 9.88
C TYR A 275 17.99 9.35 10.62
N ASN A 276 18.06 9.57 11.93
CA ASN A 276 18.76 8.65 12.80
C ASN A 276 17.97 7.33 12.87
N VAL A 277 18.08 6.55 11.80
CA VAL A 277 17.50 5.21 11.76
C VAL A 277 18.37 4.31 12.62
N LYS A 278 17.85 3.92 13.77
CA LYS A 278 18.52 2.98 14.66
C LYS A 278 17.94 1.60 14.44
N LYS A 279 18.75 0.64 14.02
CA LYS A 279 18.33 -0.76 14.00
C LYS A 279 17.99 -1.17 15.43
N LEU A 280 16.79 -1.73 15.63
CA LEU A 280 16.41 -2.27 16.93
C LEU A 280 17.07 -3.63 17.09
N ASP A 281 17.99 -3.73 18.05
CA ASP A 281 18.67 -4.99 18.37
C ASP A 281 17.75 -5.98 19.09
N ASN A 282 16.63 -5.50 19.61
CA ASN A 282 15.65 -6.32 20.33
C ASN A 282 14.23 -6.01 19.83
N SER A 283 13.84 -6.75 18.82
CA SER A 283 12.49 -6.70 18.24
C SER A 283 11.56 -7.78 18.80
N SER A 284 11.96 -8.40 19.92
CA SER A 284 11.27 -9.55 20.52
C SER A 284 9.78 -9.28 20.76
N ASP A 285 9.42 -8.09 21.20
CA ASP A 285 8.01 -7.76 21.49
C ASP A 285 7.15 -7.73 20.23
N ILE A 286 7.69 -7.19 19.13
CA ILE A 286 7.00 -7.17 17.83
C ILE A 286 6.93 -8.58 17.25
N ILE A 287 8.03 -9.31 17.29
CA ILE A 287 8.10 -10.69 16.81
C ILE A 287 7.13 -11.57 17.61
N ASN A 288 7.16 -11.43 18.93
CA ASN A 288 6.28 -12.18 19.82
C ASN A 288 4.81 -11.84 19.59
N PHE A 289 4.45 -10.57 19.35
CA PHE A 289 3.07 -10.21 19.01
C PHE A 289 2.56 -10.98 17.79
N TYR A 290 3.37 -11.13 16.75
CA TYR A 290 3.00 -11.85 15.55
C TYR A 290 3.18 -13.37 15.64
N ASN A 291 4.00 -13.87 16.56
CA ASN A 291 4.27 -15.30 16.76
C ASN A 291 3.46 -15.92 17.90
N VAL A 292 2.94 -15.13 18.80
CA VAL A 292 2.27 -15.58 20.06
C VAL A 292 1.00 -16.40 19.81
N SER A 293 0.65 -16.60 18.64
CA SER A 293 -0.56 -17.35 18.38
C SER A 293 -0.25 -18.74 17.89
N GLY A 294 0.84 -19.33 18.39
CA GLY A 294 1.16 -20.75 18.22
C GLY A 294 0.09 -21.67 18.83
#